data_c05c374f0134a6755b88ea81f14a9fcf
#
_entry.id   c05c374f0134a6755b88ea81f14a9fcf
#
_cell.length_a   1.000
_cell.length_b   1.000
_cell.length_c   1.000
_cell.angle_alpha   90.00
_cell.angle_beta   90.00
_cell.angle_gamma   90.00
#
_symmetry.space_group_name_H-M   'P 1'
#
loop_
_entity.id
_entity.type
_entity.pdbx_description
1 polymer ?
#
loop_
_entity_poly.entity_id
_entity_poly.type
_entity_poly.pdbx_seq_one_letter_code
_entity_poly.pdbx_strand_id
1 'polypeptide(L)' 'MNRQELQDAMVQQMLDDMDLKTMTCLCYDYLMEGYDKYNDEELTEEVNQYYPELLES' A
#
# COMPACT_ATOMS: atom_id res chain seq x y z
N MET A 1 -2.96 -9.75 -9.92
CA MET A 1 -2.53 -9.41 -8.54
C MET A 1 -3.76 -9.39 -7.65
N ASN A 2 -3.75 -10.14 -6.56
CA ASN A 2 -4.89 -10.13 -5.65
C ASN A 2 -4.81 -8.90 -4.72
N ARG A 3 -5.87 -8.71 -3.93
CA ARG A 3 -5.96 -7.55 -3.04
C ARG A 3 -4.79 -7.45 -2.07
N GLN A 4 -4.42 -8.59 -1.47
CA GLN A 4 -3.34 -8.62 -0.50
C GLN A 4 -2.01 -8.19 -1.13
N GLU A 5 -1.73 -8.70 -2.32
CA GLU A 5 -0.51 -8.33 -3.02
C GLU A 5 -0.51 -6.87 -3.42
N LEU A 6 -1.64 -6.35 -3.87
CA LEU A 6 -1.76 -4.96 -4.26
C LEU A 6 -1.55 -4.03 -3.07
N GLN A 7 -2.18 -4.37 -1.94
CA GLN A 7 -2.04 -3.60 -0.72
C GLN A 7 -0.59 -3.60 -0.24
N ASP A 8 0.04 -4.76 -0.25
CA ASP A 8 1.43 -4.90 0.16
C ASP A 8 2.36 -4.08 -0.72
N ALA A 9 2.18 -4.17 -2.03
CA ALA A 9 3.00 -3.43 -2.99
C ALA A 9 2.85 -1.92 -2.78
N MET A 10 1.63 -1.46 -2.56
CA MET A 10 1.39 -0.05 -2.34
C MET A 10 2.06 0.44 -1.07
N VAL A 11 1.91 -0.31 0.02
CA VAL A 11 2.49 0.07 1.30
C VAL A 11 4.02 0.10 1.21
N GLN A 12 4.61 -0.88 0.54
CA GLN A 12 6.05 -0.90 0.38
C GLN A 12 6.56 0.29 -0.43
N GLN A 13 5.84 0.67 -1.47
CA GLN A 13 6.21 1.85 -2.24
C GLN A 13 6.09 3.14 -1.42
N MET A 14 5.06 3.22 -0.59
CA MET A 14 4.90 4.37 0.29
C MET A 14 6.06 4.49 1.26
N LEU A 15 6.48 3.39 1.85
CA LEU A 15 7.60 3.37 2.79
C LEU A 15 8.91 3.72 2.10
N ASP A 16 9.08 3.22 0.89
CA ASP A 16 10.29 3.51 0.11
C ASP A 16 10.38 5.00 -0.20
N ASP A 17 9.26 5.60 -0.59
CA ASP A 17 9.20 7.03 -0.90
C ASP A 17 9.45 7.88 0.34
N MET A 18 9.05 7.42 1.50
CA MET A 18 9.24 8.17 2.75
C MET A 18 10.65 8.07 3.32
N ASP A 19 11.44 7.13 2.84
CA ASP A 19 12.81 6.93 3.32
C ASP A 19 12.88 6.65 4.82
N LEU A 20 11.95 5.86 5.33
CA LEU A 20 11.85 5.52 6.76
C LEU A 20 12.53 4.20 7.06
N LYS A 21 13.83 4.14 6.88
CA LYS A 21 14.57 2.88 6.98
C LYS A 21 14.57 2.26 8.38
N THR A 22 14.67 3.09 9.40
CA THR A 22 14.77 2.58 10.77
C THR A 22 13.45 2.15 11.36
N MET A 23 12.34 2.65 10.82
CA MET A 23 11.01 2.35 11.34
C MET A 23 10.15 1.57 10.35
N THR A 24 10.77 1.00 9.35
CA THR A 24 10.05 0.35 8.26
C THR A 24 9.07 -0.72 8.74
N CYS A 25 9.50 -1.58 9.67
CA CYS A 25 8.65 -2.67 10.13
C CYS A 25 7.40 -2.16 10.84
N LEU A 26 7.57 -1.19 11.72
CA LEU A 26 6.43 -0.63 12.45
C LEU A 26 5.50 0.12 11.52
N CYS A 27 6.06 0.88 10.59
CA CYS A 27 5.25 1.63 9.63
C CYS A 27 4.49 0.70 8.70
N TYR A 28 5.14 -0.38 8.27
CA TYR A 28 4.50 -1.36 7.40
C TYR A 28 3.26 -1.96 8.09
N ASP A 29 3.44 -2.45 9.31
CA ASP A 29 2.33 -3.05 10.05
C ASP A 29 1.20 -2.06 10.28
N TYR A 30 1.54 -0.84 10.62
CA TYR A 30 0.57 0.21 10.86
C TYR A 30 -0.25 0.52 9.59
N LEU A 31 0.43 0.67 8.48
CA LEU A 31 -0.22 0.99 7.22
C LEU A 31 -1.08 -0.18 6.73
N MET A 32 -0.57 -1.40 6.86
CA MET A 32 -1.34 -2.57 6.46
C MET A 32 -2.61 -2.69 7.29
N GLU A 33 -2.53 -2.47 8.58
CA GLU A 33 -3.69 -2.50 9.45
C GLU A 33 -4.71 -1.44 9.05
N GLY A 34 -4.24 -0.25 8.74
CA GLY A 34 -5.10 0.83 8.29
C GLY A 34 -5.82 0.48 7.00
N TYR A 35 -5.09 -0.06 6.04
CA TYR A 35 -5.69 -0.41 4.74
C TYR A 35 -6.52 -1.67 4.79
N ASP A 36 -6.34 -2.53 5.78
CA ASP A 36 -7.20 -3.69 5.96
C ASP A 36 -8.66 -3.29 6.18
N LYS A 37 -8.88 -2.09 6.69
CA LYS A 37 -10.22 -1.55 6.91
C LYS A 37 -10.88 -1.04 5.65
N TYR A 38 -10.10 -0.84 4.60
CA TYR A 38 -10.63 -0.39 3.32
C TYR A 38 -11.29 -1.57 2.60
N ASN A 39 -12.39 -1.32 1.91
CA ASN A 39 -12.94 -2.35 1.04
C ASN A 39 -12.15 -2.36 -0.27
N ASP A 40 -12.42 -3.35 -1.14
CA ASP A 40 -11.65 -3.51 -2.37
C ASP A 40 -11.74 -2.29 -3.27
N GLU A 41 -12.91 -1.69 -3.32
CA GLU A 41 -13.14 -0.51 -4.15
C GLU A 41 -12.34 0.68 -3.65
N GLU A 42 -12.37 0.91 -2.35
CA GLU A 42 -11.63 2.01 -1.74
C GLU A 42 -10.13 1.84 -1.90
N LEU A 43 -9.64 0.62 -1.71
CA LEU A 43 -8.23 0.33 -1.86
C LEU A 43 -7.79 0.55 -3.31
N THR A 44 -8.59 0.06 -4.26
CA THR A 44 -8.28 0.22 -5.67
C THR A 44 -8.24 1.70 -6.07
N GLU A 45 -9.16 2.50 -5.56
CA GLU A 45 -9.17 3.93 -5.81
C GLU A 45 -7.91 4.60 -5.28
N GLU A 46 -7.50 4.23 -4.08
CA GLU A 46 -6.29 4.77 -3.48
C GLU A 46 -5.08 4.47 -4.33
N VAL A 47 -4.95 3.21 -4.75
CA VAL A 47 -3.84 2.80 -5.60
C VAL A 47 -3.86 3.53 -6.93
N ASN A 48 -5.04 3.67 -7.51
CA ASN A 48 -5.18 4.35 -8.80
C ASN A 48 -4.79 5.83 -8.70
N GLN A 49 -5.03 6.44 -7.56
CA GLN A 49 -4.72 7.85 -7.35
C GLN A 49 -3.22 8.08 -7.16
N TYR A 50 -2.55 7.23 -6.41
CA TYR A 50 -1.15 7.44 -6.03
C TYR A 50 -0.17 6.55 -6.77
N TYR A 51 -0.56 5.34 -7.10
CA TYR A 51 0.33 4.36 -7.72
C TYR A 51 -0.40 3.60 -8.83
N PRO A 52 -0.90 4.32 -9.85
CA PRO A 52 -1.70 3.68 -10.91
C PRO A 52 -0.94 2.61 -11.67
N GLU A 53 0.37 2.68 -11.72
CA GLU A 53 1.17 1.68 -12.42
C GLU A 53 1.03 0.28 -11.82
N LEU A 54 0.66 0.18 -10.55
CA LEU A 54 0.45 -1.12 -9.92
C LEU A 54 -0.79 -1.82 -10.49
N LEU A 55 -1.74 -1.06 -10.99
CA LEU A 55 -2.95 -1.61 -11.57
C LEU A 55 -2.78 -2.00 -13.03
N GLU A 56 -1.76 -1.47 -13.68
CA GLU A 56 -1.50 -1.72 -15.09
C GLU A 56 -0.61 -2.94 -15.34
N SER A 57 0.03 -3.43 -14.31
CA SER A 57 0.96 -4.54 -14.44
C SER A 57 0.26 -5.90 -14.53
#